data_dd348991e760622cec04fd2386e77376
#
_entry.id   dd348991e760622cec04fd2386e77376
#
_cell.length_a   1.000
_cell.length_b   1.000
_cell.length_c   1.000
_cell.angle_alpha   90.00
_cell.angle_beta   90.00
_cell.angle_gamma   90.00
#
_symmetry.space_group_name_H-M   'P 1'
#
loop_
_entity.id
_entity.type
_entity.pdbx_description
1 polymer ?
#
loop_
_entity_poly.entity_id
_entity_poly.type
_entity_poly.pdbx_seq_one_letter_code
_entity_poly.pdbx_strand_id
1 'polypeptide(L)'
;NDIDTLKKILNFNIKYGSGFDIHKLKSGNYLSLAGLKIRCNYQAIGYSDGDVVIHSIIDALLGANNKGDIGTYFPPKKKYKNISSVVLLDEIKKIIKLDNSIISNIDCTIICQKIRLEKYKKLIRKNISSLMKCDEKNINVKAKTADNIGIIGKSKAVACWTTIKIMNL
;
A
#
# COMPACT_ATOMS: atom_id res chain seq x y z
N ASN A 1 -24.72 33.50 2.30
CA ASN A 1 -25.65 32.79 3.18
C ASN A 1 -24.91 31.64 3.84
N ASP A 2 -24.89 31.58 5.19
CA ASP A 2 -24.07 30.62 5.96
C ASP A 2 -24.37 29.16 5.57
N ILE A 3 -25.58 28.85 5.15
CA ILE A 3 -26.00 27.52 4.69
C ILE A 3 -25.32 27.14 3.37
N ASP A 4 -25.13 28.04 2.44
CA ASP A 4 -24.47 27.76 1.17
C ASP A 4 -22.94 27.64 1.36
N THR A 5 -22.38 28.38 2.30
CA THR A 5 -21.01 28.26 2.73
C THR A 5 -20.81 26.93 3.44
N LEU A 6 -21.71 26.51 4.35
CA LEU A 6 -21.71 25.23 5.01
C LEU A 6 -21.89 24.06 4.02
N LYS A 7 -22.76 24.18 3.02
CA LYS A 7 -22.89 23.17 1.95
C LYS A 7 -21.62 23.04 1.12
N LYS A 8 -20.92 24.14 0.80
CA LYS A 8 -19.62 24.08 0.14
C LYS A 8 -18.55 23.42 1.03
N ILE A 9 -18.56 23.69 2.32
CA ILE A 9 -17.65 23.07 3.30
C ILE A 9 -18.02 21.60 3.53
N LEU A 10 -19.30 21.23 3.51
CA LEU A 10 -19.79 19.86 3.67
C LEU A 10 -19.72 19.01 2.39
N ASN A 11 -19.40 19.61 1.25
CA ASN A 11 -19.25 18.92 -0.04
C ASN A 11 -17.88 18.26 -0.21
N PHE A 12 -17.14 18.00 0.88
CA PHE A 12 -15.98 17.11 0.80
C PHE A 12 -16.46 15.70 0.45
N ASN A 13 -16.17 15.28 -0.77
CA ASN A 13 -16.42 13.90 -1.18
C ASN A 13 -15.42 12.99 -0.49
N ILE A 14 -15.80 12.46 0.67
CA ILE A 14 -15.00 11.52 1.44
C ILE A 14 -15.12 10.13 0.81
N LYS A 15 -13.99 9.52 0.51
CA LYS A 15 -13.91 8.19 -0.06
C LYS A 15 -13.05 7.29 0.81
N TYR A 16 -13.45 6.03 0.90
CA TYR A 16 -12.70 4.98 1.57
C TYR A 16 -12.35 3.89 0.57
N GLY A 17 -11.16 3.34 0.70
CA GLY A 17 -10.74 2.19 -0.06
C GLY A 17 -10.04 1.19 0.82
N SER A 18 -10.11 -0.08 0.43
CA SER A 18 -9.38 -1.17 1.07
C SER A 18 -8.64 -1.95 0.01
N GLY A 19 -7.40 -2.35 0.30
CA GLY A 19 -6.59 -3.17 -0.57
C GLY A 19 -5.92 -4.28 0.23
N PHE A 20 -5.76 -5.42 -0.40
CA PHE A 20 -5.07 -6.58 0.15
C PHE A 20 -4.16 -7.17 -0.90
N ASP A 21 -2.93 -7.50 -0.49
CA ASP A 21 -2.01 -8.22 -1.36
C ASP A 21 -1.24 -9.28 -0.59
N ILE A 22 -0.91 -10.38 -1.27
CA ILE A 22 -0.16 -11.50 -0.73
C ILE A 22 0.81 -12.05 -1.76
N HIS A 23 2.08 -12.20 -1.38
CA HIS A 23 3.10 -12.80 -2.22
C HIS A 23 3.75 -14.03 -1.57
N LYS A 24 4.05 -15.04 -2.39
CA LYS A 24 4.89 -16.17 -1.99
C LYS A 24 6.28 -15.68 -1.63
N LEU A 25 6.89 -16.33 -0.63
CA LEU A 25 8.28 -16.13 -0.25
C LEU A 25 9.16 -17.29 -0.73
N LYS A 26 10.37 -16.95 -1.12
CA LYS A 26 11.51 -17.89 -1.33
C LYS A 26 12.71 -17.40 -0.55
N SER A 27 13.76 -18.19 -0.49
CA SER A 27 15.06 -17.75 0.01
C SER A 27 15.58 -16.57 -0.82
N GLY A 28 16.16 -15.57 -0.15
CA GLY A 28 16.66 -14.35 -0.78
C GLY A 28 17.42 -13.50 0.21
N ASN A 29 17.77 -12.28 -0.16
CA ASN A 29 18.58 -11.37 0.64
C ASN A 29 17.85 -10.15 1.16
N TYR A 30 16.67 -9.85 0.62
CA TYR A 30 15.83 -8.74 1.05
C TYR A 30 14.38 -8.93 0.64
N LEU A 31 13.50 -8.27 1.35
CA LEU A 31 12.08 -8.12 1.04
C LEU A 31 11.78 -6.66 0.73
N SER A 32 11.09 -6.39 -0.39
CA SER A 32 10.60 -5.05 -0.70
C SER A 32 9.34 -4.76 0.12
N LEU A 33 9.35 -3.68 0.91
CA LEU A 33 8.19 -3.22 1.68
C LEU A 33 8.15 -1.69 1.65
N ALA A 34 7.09 -1.14 1.11
CA ALA A 34 6.89 0.31 0.94
C ALA A 34 8.04 0.99 0.17
N GLY A 35 8.58 0.33 -0.86
CA GLY A 35 9.71 0.81 -1.66
C GLY A 35 11.09 0.66 -0.99
N LEU A 36 11.15 0.08 0.21
CA LEU A 36 12.39 -0.14 0.96
C LEU A 36 12.86 -1.58 0.81
N LYS A 37 14.18 -1.79 0.72
CA LYS A 37 14.80 -3.12 0.76
C LYS A 37 15.10 -3.50 2.20
N ILE A 38 14.27 -4.31 2.80
CA ILE A 38 14.43 -4.83 4.16
C ILE A 38 15.32 -6.08 4.12
N ARG A 39 16.55 -5.98 4.61
CA ARG A 39 17.51 -7.10 4.63
C ARG A 39 16.97 -8.25 5.48
N CYS A 40 16.86 -9.42 4.87
CA CYS A 40 16.39 -10.66 5.50
C CYS A 40 16.70 -11.85 4.59
N ASN A 41 16.47 -13.08 5.08
CA ASN A 41 16.71 -14.32 4.32
C ASN A 41 15.54 -14.71 3.39
N TYR A 42 14.71 -13.75 3.02
CA TYR A 42 13.52 -13.96 2.19
C TYR A 42 13.46 -12.97 1.05
N GLN A 43 12.79 -13.37 -0.02
CA GLN A 43 12.43 -12.53 -1.16
C GLN A 43 11.01 -12.89 -1.61
N ALA A 44 10.21 -11.91 -1.93
CA ALA A 44 8.88 -12.12 -2.53
C ALA A 44 9.02 -12.64 -3.97
N ILE A 45 8.11 -13.54 -4.35
CA ILE A 45 7.94 -13.98 -5.73
C ILE A 45 6.76 -13.21 -6.30
N GLY A 46 7.01 -12.38 -7.30
CA GLY A 46 5.99 -11.60 -7.98
C GLY A 46 6.42 -11.28 -9.41
N TYR A 47 5.50 -10.73 -10.18
CA TYR A 47 5.80 -10.26 -11.53
C TYR A 47 6.61 -8.95 -11.52
N SER A 48 6.32 -8.09 -10.53
CA SER A 48 7.08 -6.88 -10.18
C SER A 48 8.13 -7.18 -9.09
N ASP A 49 8.48 -6.20 -8.28
CA ASP A 49 9.39 -6.36 -7.13
C ASP A 49 8.75 -7.04 -5.90
N GLY A 50 7.44 -7.37 -5.98
CA GLY A 50 6.70 -8.09 -4.93
C GLY A 50 6.45 -7.29 -3.65
N ASP A 51 6.35 -5.96 -3.74
CA ASP A 51 6.08 -5.08 -2.61
C ASP A 51 4.59 -5.11 -2.23
N VAL A 52 4.23 -5.99 -1.29
CA VAL A 52 2.84 -6.15 -0.82
C VAL A 52 2.26 -4.88 -0.21
N VAL A 53 3.10 -3.98 0.33
CA VAL A 53 2.64 -2.73 0.95
C VAL A 53 2.18 -1.76 -0.14
N ILE A 54 3.02 -1.55 -1.15
CA ILE A 54 2.67 -0.65 -2.26
C ILE A 54 1.49 -1.22 -3.05
N HIS A 55 1.45 -2.52 -3.33
CA HIS A 55 0.33 -3.14 -4.05
C HIS A 55 -0.99 -2.97 -3.30
N SER A 56 -1.01 -3.21 -1.98
CA SER A 56 -2.22 -3.00 -1.18
C SER A 56 -2.64 -1.53 -1.10
N ILE A 57 -1.69 -0.57 -1.12
CA ILE A 57 -1.98 0.87 -1.21
C ILE A 57 -2.59 1.20 -2.58
N ILE A 58 -2.05 0.65 -3.67
CA ILE A 58 -2.59 0.84 -5.03
C ILE A 58 -4.05 0.36 -5.09
N ASP A 59 -4.34 -0.84 -4.61
CA ASP A 59 -5.70 -1.39 -4.60
C ASP A 59 -6.64 -0.55 -3.74
N ALA A 60 -6.18 -0.09 -2.57
CA ALA A 60 -6.96 0.79 -1.72
C ALA A 60 -7.29 2.13 -2.42
N LEU A 61 -6.33 2.72 -3.15
CA LEU A 61 -6.54 3.95 -3.93
C LEU A 61 -7.52 3.73 -5.07
N LEU A 62 -7.37 2.64 -5.81
CA LEU A 62 -8.27 2.28 -6.92
C LEU A 62 -9.68 2.01 -6.40
N GLY A 63 -9.83 1.27 -5.30
CA GLY A 63 -11.10 1.00 -4.66
C GLY A 63 -11.80 2.28 -4.20
N ALA A 64 -11.08 3.21 -3.55
CA ALA A 64 -11.61 4.51 -3.14
C ALA A 64 -12.14 5.35 -4.33
N ASN A 65 -11.61 5.13 -5.53
CA ASN A 65 -11.99 5.86 -6.75
C ASN A 65 -12.88 5.05 -7.71
N ASN A 66 -13.37 3.87 -7.30
CA ASN A 66 -14.20 2.98 -8.13
C ASN A 66 -13.52 2.63 -9.47
N LYS A 67 -12.20 2.35 -9.44
CA LYS A 67 -11.38 2.10 -10.64
C LYS A 67 -10.82 0.68 -10.75
N GLY A 68 -11.45 -0.30 -10.09
CA GLY A 68 -11.03 -1.70 -10.15
C GLY A 68 -9.81 -1.97 -9.27
N ASP A 69 -8.86 -2.72 -9.78
CA ASP A 69 -7.69 -3.25 -9.07
C ASP A 69 -6.39 -3.08 -9.87
N ILE A 70 -5.26 -3.39 -9.24
CA ILE A 70 -3.92 -3.31 -9.84
C ILE A 70 -3.78 -4.17 -11.10
N GLY A 71 -4.43 -5.34 -11.14
CA GLY A 71 -4.38 -6.27 -12.28
C GLY A 71 -5.01 -5.70 -13.54
N THR A 72 -6.01 -4.84 -13.39
CA THR A 72 -6.66 -4.10 -14.49
C THR A 72 -5.67 -3.21 -15.24
N TYR A 73 -4.78 -2.52 -14.52
CA TYR A 73 -3.81 -1.58 -15.10
C TYR A 73 -2.49 -2.22 -15.47
N PHE A 74 -2.04 -3.17 -14.67
CA PHE A 74 -0.74 -3.81 -14.80
C PHE A 74 -0.86 -5.34 -14.90
N PRO A 75 -1.52 -5.84 -15.97
CA PRO A 75 -1.63 -7.28 -16.17
C PRO A 75 -0.24 -7.92 -16.34
N PRO A 76 -0.08 -9.23 -16.09
CA PRO A 76 1.22 -9.92 -16.10
C PRO A 76 1.79 -10.04 -17.53
N LYS A 77 2.18 -8.88 -18.10
CA LYS A 77 2.80 -8.76 -19.43
C LYS A 77 4.29 -8.48 -19.29
N LYS A 78 5.08 -8.92 -20.28
CA LYS A 78 6.55 -8.81 -20.29
C LYS A 78 7.07 -7.40 -19.95
N LYS A 79 6.35 -6.35 -20.36
CA LYS A 79 6.72 -4.94 -20.08
C LYS A 79 6.72 -4.56 -18.60
N TYR A 80 5.99 -5.30 -17.75
CA TYR A 80 5.92 -5.04 -16.30
C TYR A 80 6.79 -5.98 -15.48
N LYS A 81 7.55 -6.86 -16.12
CA LYS A 81 8.43 -7.80 -15.42
C LYS A 81 9.54 -7.05 -14.69
N ASN A 82 9.68 -7.33 -13.38
CA ASN A 82 10.69 -6.71 -12.49
C ASN A 82 10.56 -5.18 -12.35
N ILE A 83 9.42 -4.59 -12.71
CA ILE A 83 9.19 -3.17 -12.50
C ILE A 83 9.10 -2.87 -11.00
N SER A 84 9.58 -1.70 -10.58
CA SER A 84 9.41 -1.25 -9.20
C SER A 84 7.95 -0.89 -8.95
N SER A 85 7.40 -1.36 -7.82
CA SER A 85 6.04 -1.01 -7.39
C SER A 85 5.87 0.49 -7.13
N VAL A 86 6.95 1.22 -6.82
CA VAL A 86 6.93 2.69 -6.72
C VAL A 86 6.53 3.34 -8.05
N VAL A 87 7.04 2.82 -9.18
CA VAL A 87 6.66 3.32 -10.52
C VAL A 87 5.18 3.04 -10.79
N LEU A 88 4.68 1.85 -10.42
CA LEU A 88 3.26 1.52 -10.56
C LEU A 88 2.38 2.46 -9.74
N LEU A 89 2.79 2.75 -8.49
CA LEU A 89 2.08 3.69 -7.62
C LEU A 89 2.02 5.09 -8.23
N ASP A 90 3.13 5.58 -8.79
CA ASP A 90 3.18 6.91 -9.41
C ASP A 90 2.26 7.00 -10.64
N GLU A 91 2.15 5.92 -11.43
CA GLU A 91 1.19 5.88 -12.53
C GLU A 91 -0.26 5.91 -12.04
N ILE A 92 -0.60 5.12 -11.01
CA ILE A 92 -1.96 5.12 -10.44
C ILE A 92 -2.32 6.49 -9.86
N LYS A 93 -1.41 7.15 -9.14
CA LYS A 93 -1.63 8.51 -8.63
C LYS A 93 -2.03 9.50 -9.73
N LYS A 94 -1.41 9.42 -10.91
CA LYS A 94 -1.78 10.23 -12.08
C LYS A 94 -3.17 9.87 -12.61
N ILE A 95 -3.47 8.57 -12.77
CA ILE A 95 -4.76 8.07 -13.29
C ILE A 95 -5.94 8.52 -12.41
N ILE A 96 -5.78 8.48 -11.09
CA ILE A 96 -6.83 8.90 -10.15
C ILE A 96 -6.80 10.40 -9.85
N LYS A 97 -5.85 11.16 -10.39
CA LYS A 97 -5.62 12.59 -10.13
C LYS A 97 -5.50 12.87 -8.63
N LEU A 98 -4.65 12.10 -7.94
CA LEU A 98 -4.52 12.15 -6.48
C LEU A 98 -4.10 13.53 -5.95
N ASP A 99 -3.40 14.34 -6.76
CA ASP A 99 -3.00 15.71 -6.40
C ASP A 99 -4.20 16.64 -6.12
N ASN A 100 -5.42 16.27 -6.57
CA ASN A 100 -6.67 16.97 -6.27
C ASN A 100 -7.38 16.40 -5.02
N SER A 101 -6.67 15.67 -4.18
CA SER A 101 -7.23 15.00 -3.02
C SER A 101 -6.33 15.17 -1.81
N ILE A 102 -6.93 15.18 -0.62
CA ILE A 102 -6.22 15.13 0.65
C ILE A 102 -6.29 13.71 1.20
N ILE A 103 -5.14 13.12 1.48
CA ILE A 103 -5.06 11.84 2.19
C ILE A 103 -5.17 12.13 3.68
N SER A 104 -6.29 11.74 4.28
CA SER A 104 -6.54 11.96 5.71
C SER A 104 -6.19 10.77 6.60
N ASN A 105 -6.08 9.58 6.03
CA ASN A 105 -5.62 8.39 6.75
C ASN A 105 -5.13 7.30 5.80
N ILE A 106 -4.03 6.63 6.17
CA ILE A 106 -3.57 5.35 5.61
C ILE A 106 -3.28 4.44 6.79
N ASP A 107 -3.90 3.26 6.84
CA ASP A 107 -3.66 2.27 7.87
C ASP A 107 -3.23 0.94 7.22
N CYS A 108 -1.95 0.60 7.35
CA CYS A 108 -1.36 -0.61 6.79
C CYS A 108 -1.13 -1.65 7.88
N THR A 109 -1.56 -2.89 7.63
CA THR A 109 -1.24 -4.05 8.47
C THR A 109 -0.41 -5.04 7.67
N ILE A 110 0.88 -5.15 7.98
CA ILE A 110 1.81 -6.08 7.34
C ILE A 110 1.84 -7.36 8.16
N ILE A 111 1.62 -8.50 7.51
CA ILE A 111 1.58 -9.82 8.16
C ILE A 111 2.78 -10.64 7.66
N CYS A 112 3.74 -10.89 8.56
CA CYS A 112 4.97 -11.61 8.24
C CYS A 112 5.48 -12.38 9.47
N GLN A 113 5.73 -13.68 9.33
CA GLN A 113 6.02 -14.53 10.51
C GLN A 113 7.43 -14.34 11.08
N LYS A 114 8.48 -14.37 10.25
CA LYS A 114 9.86 -14.44 10.74
C LYS A 114 10.62 -13.11 10.71
N ILE A 115 10.16 -12.14 9.94
CA ILE A 115 10.84 -10.85 9.84
C ILE A 115 10.29 -9.92 10.92
N ARG A 116 11.14 -9.55 11.89
CA ARG A 116 10.76 -8.60 12.93
C ARG A 116 10.70 -7.17 12.37
N LEU A 117 9.51 -6.77 11.96
CA LEU A 117 9.26 -5.48 11.31
C LEU A 117 9.17 -4.30 12.29
N GLU A 118 9.13 -4.54 13.60
CA GLU A 118 8.96 -3.49 14.60
C GLU A 118 9.97 -2.34 14.42
N LYS A 119 11.25 -2.67 14.26
CA LYS A 119 12.32 -1.69 14.05
C LYS A 119 12.23 -0.92 12.73
N TYR A 120 11.45 -1.41 11.76
CA TYR A 120 11.29 -0.79 10.45
C TYR A 120 10.02 0.06 10.33
N LYS A 121 9.07 -0.03 11.28
CA LYS A 121 7.76 0.66 11.19
C LYS A 121 7.89 2.16 10.98
N LYS A 122 8.78 2.82 11.71
CA LYS A 122 9.05 4.26 11.53
C LYS A 122 9.54 4.58 10.12
N LEU A 123 10.49 3.78 9.61
CA LEU A 123 11.06 3.98 8.29
C LEU A 123 10.03 3.73 7.18
N ILE A 124 9.24 2.66 7.32
CA ILE A 124 8.13 2.34 6.40
C ILE A 124 7.12 3.48 6.38
N ARG A 125 6.69 3.97 7.55
CA ARG A 125 5.76 5.10 7.67
C ARG A 125 6.29 6.35 6.98
N LYS A 126 7.54 6.73 7.26
CA LYS A 126 8.20 7.88 6.62
C LYS A 126 8.26 7.73 5.10
N ASN A 127 8.57 6.54 4.61
CA ASN A 127 8.65 6.31 3.17
C ASN A 127 7.27 6.36 2.50
N ILE A 128 6.23 5.79 3.12
CA ILE A 128 4.85 5.93 2.63
C ILE A 128 4.45 7.41 2.59
N SER A 129 4.76 8.20 3.64
CA SER A 129 4.51 9.65 3.68
C SER A 129 5.14 10.37 2.48
N SER A 130 6.40 10.07 2.20
CA SER A 130 7.12 10.64 1.06
C SER A 130 6.48 10.24 -0.29
N LEU A 131 6.20 8.95 -0.49
CA LEU A 131 5.60 8.42 -1.73
C LEU A 131 4.20 8.97 -1.98
N MET A 132 3.41 9.14 -0.91
CA MET A 132 2.03 9.59 -0.97
C MET A 132 1.89 11.11 -0.83
N LYS A 133 2.97 11.84 -0.57
CA LYS A 133 3.00 13.29 -0.33
C LYS A 133 1.98 13.73 0.72
N CYS A 134 1.89 13.00 1.83
CA CYS A 134 1.00 13.32 2.94
C CYS A 134 1.75 13.30 4.28
N ASP A 135 1.17 13.92 5.31
CA ASP A 135 1.79 14.02 6.64
C ASP A 135 1.92 12.61 7.28
N GLU A 136 3.06 12.33 7.91
CA GLU A 136 3.30 11.07 8.63
C GLU A 136 2.25 10.78 9.73
N LYS A 137 1.66 11.82 10.33
CA LYS A 137 0.59 11.66 11.33
C LYS A 137 -0.67 10.99 10.78
N ASN A 138 -0.88 11.05 9.45
CA ASN A 138 -2.00 10.41 8.77
C ASN A 138 -1.72 8.94 8.42
N ILE A 139 -0.53 8.40 8.77
CA ILE A 139 -0.13 7.05 8.40
C ILE A 139 0.10 6.21 9.63
N ASN A 140 -0.57 5.08 9.70
CA ASN A 140 -0.32 4.05 10.69
C ASN A 140 0.23 2.77 10.02
N VAL A 141 1.22 2.16 10.66
CA VAL A 141 1.82 0.89 10.21
C VAL A 141 1.80 -0.10 11.36
N LYS A 142 1.06 -1.18 11.17
CA LYS A 142 1.00 -2.34 12.07
C LYS A 142 1.80 -3.48 11.48
N ALA A 143 2.54 -4.20 12.32
CA ALA A 143 3.22 -5.43 11.96
C ALA A 143 2.65 -6.57 12.81
N LYS A 144 2.25 -7.65 12.18
CA LYS A 144 1.66 -8.83 12.82
C LYS A 144 2.39 -10.09 12.40
N THR A 145 2.46 -11.05 13.31
CA THR A 145 2.72 -12.45 12.95
C THR A 145 1.40 -13.14 12.64
N ALA A 146 1.47 -14.32 12.02
CA ALA A 146 0.30 -15.17 11.78
C ALA A 146 0.21 -16.31 12.82
N ASP A 147 0.87 -16.16 13.95
CA ASP A 147 0.86 -17.14 15.06
C ASP A 147 1.15 -18.59 14.62
N ASN A 148 2.05 -18.75 13.66
CA ASN A 148 2.39 -20.02 13.00
C ASN A 148 1.23 -20.68 12.21
N ILE A 149 0.11 -19.97 12.01
CA ILE A 149 -1.07 -20.48 11.30
C ILE A 149 -0.95 -20.25 9.79
N GLY A 150 -1.32 -21.25 9.01
CA GLY A 150 -1.43 -21.18 7.56
C GLY A 150 -0.11 -20.95 6.84
N ILE A 151 -0.20 -20.47 5.61
CA ILE A 151 0.96 -20.25 4.72
C ILE A 151 1.87 -19.13 5.19
N ILE A 152 1.31 -18.08 5.78
CA ILE A 152 2.09 -16.95 6.32
C ILE A 152 2.82 -17.39 7.59
N GLY A 153 2.13 -18.11 8.49
CA GLY A 153 2.72 -18.66 9.70
C GLY A 153 3.86 -19.66 9.43
N LYS A 154 3.81 -20.38 8.30
CA LYS A 154 4.89 -21.23 7.81
C LYS A 154 5.99 -20.46 7.06
N SER A 155 5.94 -19.13 7.05
CA SER A 155 6.87 -18.23 6.33
C SER A 155 6.97 -18.51 4.82
N LYS A 156 5.90 -19.00 4.21
CA LYS A 156 5.79 -19.24 2.77
C LYS A 156 5.15 -18.08 2.02
N ALA A 157 4.61 -17.09 2.74
CA ALA A 157 4.03 -15.88 2.18
C ALA A 157 4.21 -14.69 3.13
N VAL A 158 4.07 -13.50 2.58
CA VAL A 158 3.93 -12.21 3.25
C VAL A 158 2.67 -11.55 2.71
N ALA A 159 1.93 -10.82 3.54
CA ALA A 159 0.74 -10.11 3.12
C ALA A 159 0.68 -8.70 3.72
N CYS A 160 -0.09 -7.84 3.07
CA CYS A 160 -0.45 -6.53 3.61
C CYS A 160 -1.92 -6.24 3.35
N TRP A 161 -2.57 -5.68 4.36
CA TRP A 161 -3.89 -5.09 4.25
C TRP A 161 -3.77 -3.59 4.49
N THR A 162 -4.32 -2.80 3.58
CA THR A 162 -4.33 -1.34 3.68
C THR A 162 -5.75 -0.81 3.60
N THR A 163 -6.08 0.15 4.46
CA THR A 163 -7.26 1.01 4.29
C THR A 163 -6.81 2.44 4.10
N ILE A 164 -7.51 3.17 3.25
CA ILE A 164 -7.22 4.58 2.96
C ILE A 164 -8.50 5.41 3.03
N LYS A 165 -8.35 6.62 3.57
CA LYS A 165 -9.38 7.66 3.55
C LYS A 165 -8.84 8.86 2.79
N ILE A 166 -9.54 9.26 1.73
CA ILE A 166 -9.23 10.44 0.92
C ILE A 166 -10.41 11.39 0.89
N MET A 167 -10.12 12.67 0.76
CA MET A 167 -11.10 13.74 0.56
C MET A 167 -10.76 14.43 -0.74
N ASN A 168 -11.70 14.46 -1.70
CA ASN A 168 -11.53 15.21 -2.93
C ASN A 168 -11.83 16.67 -2.66
N LEU A 169 -10.97 17.55 -3.21
CA LEU A 169 -11.13 19.00 -3.16
C LEU A 169 -12.07 19.48 -4.27
#